data_f799b5fe9da00c01f47e73d2101e7b32
#
_entry.id   f799b5fe9da00c01f47e73d2101e7b32
#
_cell.length_a   1.000
_cell.length_b   1.000
_cell.length_c   1.000
_cell.angle_alpha   90.00
_cell.angle_beta   90.00
_cell.angle_gamma   90.00
#
_symmetry.space_group_name_H-M   'P 1'
#
loop_
_entity.id
_entity.type
_entity.pdbx_description
1 polymer ?
#
loop_
_entity_poly.entity_id
_entity_poly.type
_entity_poly.pdbx_seq_one_letter_code
_entity_poly.pdbx_strand_id
1 'polypeptide(L)'
;MTTRHTSLLLITLTLSAACEVDEAPPPDDTPLAEPTVTTEIIEDQDLTDAWIFSDEVIHEIELTMSAAAVSALQREPREDVEAQMTFDGEPLAPVGLRLAGKIGSFRDLSGKPKLRIDFNKFSEGQRFYGLEGLALNNQVVDCSYMREATAYRVFREHGAPGSRTGWAHITLNGSDYGLYLIVESPDDRYLQQNFTDPDGNLYDGKYLYDWSTGNYTLLDLYDELVGYYELEEGEDVGNGDLQAVADALDAHAGQPDFYEALGAVVDWPSVHRHLALEQLVGHNDGYALNQNNYRIYFDPAADGRLTFITWDLDYSYLRAPEWGMSWDRPRGRLAAACWADSACFEAQRVMSAEVLAAHDVPSLLAWFDATFEVIHDAIEADPRKEFSAGDLDACHDDVYFRVERMSVFMETAWEVE
;
A
#
# COMPACT_ATOMS: atom_id res chain seq x y z
N MET A 1 -2.21 7.83 -55.26
CA MET A 1 -2.27 8.88 -54.22
C MET A 1 -3.65 8.79 -53.58
N THR A 2 -3.82 8.06 -52.50
CA THR A 2 -5.09 7.88 -51.78
C THR A 2 -4.79 8.02 -50.29
N THR A 3 -5.12 9.18 -49.79
CA THR A 3 -5.05 9.57 -48.38
C THR A 3 -6.13 8.81 -47.59
N ARG A 4 -5.75 7.97 -46.62
CA ARG A 4 -6.65 7.41 -45.63
C ARG A 4 -6.72 8.33 -44.41
N HIS A 5 -7.88 8.91 -44.21
CA HIS A 5 -8.24 9.59 -42.95
C HIS A 5 -8.63 8.54 -41.91
N THR A 6 -7.92 8.55 -40.79
CA THR A 6 -8.28 7.78 -39.59
C THR A 6 -9.14 8.71 -38.73
N SER A 7 -10.44 8.39 -38.61
CA SER A 7 -11.37 9.11 -37.74
C SER A 7 -11.21 8.66 -36.32
N LEU A 8 -10.85 9.58 -35.45
CA LEU A 8 -10.86 9.41 -33.99
C LEU A 8 -12.33 9.53 -33.52
N LEU A 9 -12.87 8.46 -32.94
CA LEU A 9 -14.22 8.45 -32.37
C LEU A 9 -14.14 9.01 -30.94
N LEU A 10 -14.61 10.24 -30.75
CA LEU A 10 -14.81 10.85 -29.43
C LEU A 10 -16.16 10.37 -28.90
N ILE A 11 -16.17 9.54 -27.87
CA ILE A 11 -17.39 9.15 -27.16
C ILE A 11 -17.59 10.16 -26.03
N THR A 12 -18.50 11.12 -26.26
CA THR A 12 -19.06 11.97 -25.22
C THR A 12 -20.24 11.25 -24.57
N LEU A 13 -20.09 10.76 -23.35
CA LEU A 13 -21.21 10.30 -22.53
C LEU A 13 -21.83 11.51 -21.84
N THR A 14 -23.00 11.92 -22.29
CA THR A 14 -23.89 12.80 -21.53
C THR A 14 -24.83 11.93 -20.70
N LEU A 15 -24.60 11.83 -19.41
CA LEU A 15 -25.60 11.30 -18.46
C LEU A 15 -26.41 12.49 -17.92
N SER A 16 -27.64 12.61 -18.35
CA SER A 16 -28.70 13.34 -17.65
C SER A 16 -29.68 12.33 -17.09
N ALA A 17 -29.55 12.00 -15.82
CA ALA A 17 -30.63 11.36 -15.04
C ALA A 17 -30.88 12.24 -13.83
N ALA A 18 -32.03 12.90 -13.85
CA ALA A 18 -32.60 13.54 -12.66
C ALA A 18 -33.10 12.41 -11.75
N CYS A 19 -32.43 12.20 -10.62
CA CYS A 19 -33.00 11.45 -9.50
C CYS A 19 -33.69 12.42 -8.58
N GLU A 20 -35.01 12.22 -8.35
CA GLU A 20 -35.71 12.79 -7.21
C GLU A 20 -35.05 12.31 -5.93
N VAL A 21 -34.54 13.25 -5.14
CA VAL A 21 -33.96 12.97 -3.83
C VAL A 21 -35.09 12.88 -2.85
N ASP A 22 -35.39 11.66 -2.35
CA ASP A 22 -36.20 11.50 -1.14
C ASP A 22 -35.46 12.19 0.01
N GLU A 23 -36.08 13.19 0.62
CA GLU A 23 -35.58 13.87 1.81
C GLU A 23 -35.47 12.84 2.96
N ALA A 24 -34.21 12.54 3.35
CA ALA A 24 -33.95 11.80 4.57
C ALA A 24 -34.48 12.59 5.80
N PRO A 25 -35.02 11.92 6.83
CA PRO A 25 -35.43 12.59 8.05
C PRO A 25 -34.26 13.34 8.67
N PRO A 26 -34.54 14.50 9.33
CA PRO A 26 -33.48 15.28 9.96
C PRO A 26 -32.73 14.46 11.02
N PRO A 27 -31.40 14.64 11.14
CA PRO A 27 -30.59 13.91 12.14
C PRO A 27 -31.08 14.23 13.55
N ASP A 28 -31.09 13.20 14.39
CA ASP A 28 -31.40 13.34 15.82
C ASP A 28 -30.24 14.09 16.50
N ASP A 29 -30.49 15.34 16.91
CA ASP A 29 -29.53 16.21 17.60
C ASP A 29 -29.33 15.85 19.09
N THR A 30 -29.58 14.60 19.48
CA THR A 30 -29.32 14.16 20.85
C THR A 30 -27.81 14.14 21.07
N PRO A 31 -27.24 14.90 22.03
CA PRO A 31 -25.82 14.82 22.33
C PRO A 31 -25.47 13.40 22.74
N LEU A 32 -24.49 12.81 22.08
CA LEU A 32 -23.89 11.55 22.49
C LEU A 32 -23.35 11.70 23.90
N ALA A 33 -23.75 10.81 24.82
CA ALA A 33 -23.19 10.78 26.17
C ALA A 33 -21.68 10.54 26.05
N GLU A 34 -20.87 11.44 26.63
CA GLU A 34 -19.42 11.28 26.68
C GLU A 34 -19.09 9.97 27.41
N PRO A 35 -18.41 9.01 26.75
CA PRO A 35 -17.90 7.84 27.45
C PRO A 35 -16.83 8.30 28.43
N THR A 36 -17.01 7.99 29.72
CA THR A 36 -15.98 8.23 30.72
C THR A 36 -14.89 7.17 30.54
N VAL A 37 -13.99 7.42 29.60
CA VAL A 37 -12.82 6.56 29.41
C VAL A 37 -11.77 7.01 30.42
N THR A 38 -11.53 6.18 31.43
CA THR A 38 -10.35 6.28 32.29
C THR A 38 -9.18 5.79 31.45
N THR A 39 -8.45 6.71 30.84
CA THR A 39 -7.17 6.41 30.19
C THR A 39 -6.15 6.06 31.27
N GLU A 40 -6.00 4.78 31.60
CA GLU A 40 -4.74 4.30 32.16
C GLU A 40 -3.74 4.31 31.01
N ILE A 41 -2.75 5.21 31.09
CA ILE A 41 -1.55 5.14 30.25
C ILE A 41 -0.85 3.85 30.66
N ILE A 42 -0.99 2.79 29.84
CA ILE A 42 -0.27 1.53 30.06
C ILE A 42 1.14 1.77 29.54
N GLU A 43 2.04 2.20 30.44
CA GLU A 43 3.47 2.17 30.19
C GLU A 43 3.90 0.71 30.02
N ASP A 44 4.47 0.42 28.83
CA ASP A 44 5.36 -0.69 28.51
C ASP A 44 4.90 -2.08 29.04
N GLN A 45 3.85 -2.62 28.43
CA GLN A 45 3.61 -4.05 28.46
C GLN A 45 3.86 -4.62 27.05
N ASP A 46 4.53 -5.75 27.02
CA ASP A 46 4.76 -6.66 25.88
C ASP A 46 3.41 -7.16 25.27
N LEU A 47 2.51 -6.21 24.97
CA LEU A 47 1.23 -6.48 24.35
C LEU A 47 1.51 -6.73 22.86
N THR A 48 1.48 -7.99 22.49
CA THR A 48 1.63 -8.36 21.09
C THR A 48 0.39 -7.86 20.33
N ASP A 49 0.58 -6.96 19.38
CA ASP A 49 -0.42 -6.47 18.43
C ASP A 49 -0.68 -7.48 17.29
N ALA A 50 -0.05 -8.66 17.38
CA ALA A 50 -0.13 -9.71 16.35
C ALA A 50 -1.55 -10.20 16.08
N TRP A 51 -2.43 -10.20 17.08
CA TRP A 51 -3.80 -10.64 16.94
C TRP A 51 -4.65 -9.74 16.01
N ILE A 52 -4.29 -8.43 15.90
CA ILE A 52 -4.95 -7.47 15.00
C ILE A 52 -4.74 -7.87 13.54
N PHE A 53 -3.61 -8.51 13.25
CA PHE A 53 -3.17 -8.91 11.91
C PHE A 53 -3.28 -10.44 11.73
N SER A 54 -4.31 -11.05 12.33
CA SER A 54 -4.58 -12.48 12.19
C SER A 54 -5.31 -12.77 10.88
N ASP A 55 -4.90 -13.84 10.19
CA ASP A 55 -5.58 -14.36 9.00
C ASP A 55 -6.78 -15.27 9.35
N GLU A 56 -6.99 -15.57 10.66
CA GLU A 56 -7.95 -16.56 11.13
C GLU A 56 -9.28 -15.94 11.60
N VAL A 57 -9.34 -14.61 11.71
CA VAL A 57 -10.50 -13.89 12.25
C VAL A 57 -10.84 -12.66 11.42
N ILE A 58 -12.11 -12.27 11.46
CA ILE A 58 -12.57 -10.97 10.95
C ILE A 58 -12.94 -10.14 12.17
N HIS A 59 -12.25 -9.02 12.36
CA HIS A 59 -12.51 -8.07 13.43
C HIS A 59 -13.74 -7.21 13.14
N GLU A 60 -14.36 -6.66 14.19
CA GLU A 60 -15.46 -5.72 14.07
C GLU A 60 -14.97 -4.31 14.43
N ILE A 61 -15.03 -3.38 13.48
CA ILE A 61 -14.69 -1.98 13.69
C ILE A 61 -15.94 -1.11 13.50
N GLU A 62 -16.35 -0.43 14.55
CA GLU A 62 -17.44 0.53 14.47
C GLU A 62 -16.87 1.97 14.55
N LEU A 63 -17.26 2.80 13.59
CA LEU A 63 -16.85 4.19 13.50
C LEU A 63 -18.09 5.08 13.55
N THR A 64 -18.06 6.11 14.41
CA THR A 64 -19.15 7.08 14.52
C THR A 64 -18.61 8.50 14.42
N MET A 65 -19.18 9.27 13.50
CA MET A 65 -18.85 10.67 13.25
C MET A 65 -20.07 11.56 13.45
N SER A 66 -19.86 12.78 13.91
CA SER A 66 -20.90 13.82 13.91
C SER A 66 -21.27 14.22 12.46
N ALA A 67 -22.47 14.77 12.27
CA ALA A 67 -22.90 15.30 10.98
C ALA A 67 -21.94 16.39 10.44
N ALA A 68 -21.32 17.17 11.33
CA ALA A 68 -20.33 18.17 10.96
C ALA A 68 -19.05 17.51 10.43
N ALA A 69 -18.56 16.44 11.07
CA ALA A 69 -17.39 15.67 10.65
C ALA A 69 -17.65 14.99 9.30
N VAL A 70 -18.81 14.36 9.10
CA VAL A 70 -19.21 13.80 7.80
C VAL A 70 -19.18 14.86 6.70
N SER A 71 -19.76 16.04 6.96
CA SER A 71 -19.76 17.14 5.99
C SER A 71 -18.37 17.71 5.71
N ALA A 72 -17.47 17.71 6.71
CA ALA A 72 -16.08 18.12 6.54
C ALA A 72 -15.33 17.11 5.66
N LEU A 73 -15.43 15.82 5.96
CA LEU A 73 -14.79 14.74 5.22
C LEU A 73 -15.26 14.64 3.75
N GLN A 74 -16.52 14.99 3.49
CA GLN A 74 -17.03 15.07 2.11
C GLN A 74 -16.43 16.23 1.31
N ARG A 75 -16.11 17.36 1.97
CA ARG A 75 -15.48 18.52 1.31
C ARG A 75 -13.97 18.34 1.13
N GLU A 76 -13.31 17.85 2.17
CA GLU A 76 -11.86 17.68 2.25
C GLU A 76 -11.53 16.23 2.65
N PRO A 77 -11.61 15.28 1.70
CA PRO A 77 -11.50 13.86 2.01
C PRO A 77 -10.16 13.44 2.61
N ARG A 78 -9.12 14.27 2.45
CA ARG A 78 -7.75 13.98 2.90
C ARG A 78 -7.43 14.57 4.28
N GLU A 79 -8.31 15.40 4.80
CA GLU A 79 -8.15 15.98 6.13
C GLU A 79 -8.79 15.07 7.18
N ASP A 80 -8.09 14.91 8.32
CA ASP A 80 -8.60 14.12 9.42
C ASP A 80 -9.78 14.79 10.10
N VAL A 81 -10.84 14.03 10.32
CA VAL A 81 -11.97 14.42 11.15
C VAL A 81 -12.02 13.53 12.39
N GLU A 82 -12.59 14.06 13.48
CA GLU A 82 -12.79 13.31 14.71
C GLU A 82 -13.85 12.22 14.52
N ALA A 83 -13.52 10.99 14.94
CA ALA A 83 -14.43 9.85 14.98
C ALA A 83 -14.32 9.11 16.32
N GLN A 84 -15.44 8.59 16.81
CA GLN A 84 -15.44 7.58 17.86
C GLN A 84 -15.23 6.23 17.21
N MET A 85 -14.44 5.37 17.84
CA MET A 85 -14.10 4.04 17.34
C MET A 85 -14.29 2.99 18.42
N THR A 86 -14.85 1.83 18.04
CA THR A 86 -14.70 0.59 18.82
C THR A 86 -13.98 -0.44 17.96
N PHE A 87 -13.16 -1.27 18.58
CA PHE A 87 -12.51 -2.42 17.97
C PHE A 87 -12.87 -3.67 18.76
N ASP A 88 -13.57 -4.62 18.13
CA ASP A 88 -14.13 -5.82 18.78
C ASP A 88 -14.96 -5.49 20.05
N GLY A 89 -15.69 -4.37 20.00
CA GLY A 89 -16.51 -3.88 21.09
C GLY A 89 -15.76 -3.10 22.18
N GLU A 90 -14.44 -2.99 22.12
CA GLU A 90 -13.64 -2.15 23.01
C GLU A 90 -13.60 -0.70 22.50
N PRO A 91 -14.08 0.28 23.29
CA PRO A 91 -14.08 1.68 22.87
C PRO A 91 -12.68 2.29 23.02
N LEU A 92 -12.28 3.09 22.01
CA LEU A 92 -11.09 3.91 22.04
C LEU A 92 -11.46 5.38 22.34
N ALA A 93 -10.47 6.17 22.81
CA ALA A 93 -10.61 7.61 22.80
C ALA A 93 -10.69 8.12 21.32
N PRO A 94 -11.18 9.37 21.08
CA PRO A 94 -11.39 9.85 19.73
C PRO A 94 -10.18 9.71 18.83
N VAL A 95 -10.40 9.24 17.61
CA VAL A 95 -9.37 9.02 16.58
C VAL A 95 -9.54 9.98 15.41
N GLY A 96 -8.47 10.18 14.67
CA GLY A 96 -8.52 10.79 13.34
C GLY A 96 -9.02 9.80 12.30
N LEU A 97 -9.91 10.25 11.42
CA LEU A 97 -10.41 9.47 10.28
C LEU A 97 -10.33 10.31 9.01
N ARG A 98 -9.67 9.80 7.98
CA ARG A 98 -9.68 10.39 6.62
C ARG A 98 -9.90 9.34 5.55
N LEU A 99 -10.32 9.80 4.36
CA LEU A 99 -10.42 8.93 3.19
C LEU A 99 -9.06 8.82 2.49
N ALA A 100 -8.80 7.64 1.95
CA ALA A 100 -7.60 7.34 1.18
C ALA A 100 -7.93 6.79 -0.22
N GLY A 101 -6.90 6.29 -0.93
CA GLY A 101 -7.03 5.86 -2.31
C GLY A 101 -6.91 7.03 -3.30
N LYS A 102 -6.48 6.75 -4.50
CA LYS A 102 -6.30 7.71 -5.59
C LYS A 102 -6.96 7.17 -6.86
N ILE A 103 -6.27 7.23 -8.01
CA ILE A 103 -6.76 6.72 -9.29
C ILE A 103 -7.12 5.23 -9.15
N GLY A 104 -8.34 4.87 -9.52
CA GLY A 104 -8.86 3.48 -9.48
C GLY A 104 -9.49 3.08 -8.16
N SER A 105 -8.90 3.38 -7.02
CA SER A 105 -9.35 2.90 -5.69
C SER A 105 -10.11 3.93 -4.85
N PHE A 106 -10.09 5.22 -5.19
CA PHE A 106 -10.82 6.25 -4.44
C PHE A 106 -12.34 6.07 -4.56
N ARG A 107 -13.01 6.08 -3.43
CA ARG A 107 -14.47 6.21 -3.30
C ARG A 107 -14.78 7.22 -2.21
N ASP A 108 -15.88 7.92 -2.34
CA ASP A 108 -16.43 8.77 -1.27
C ASP A 108 -17.27 7.94 -0.28
N LEU A 109 -17.85 8.61 0.72
CA LEU A 109 -18.68 7.95 1.75
C LEU A 109 -19.95 7.29 1.20
N SER A 110 -20.41 7.62 0.00
CA SER A 110 -21.55 6.96 -0.63
C SER A 110 -21.19 5.59 -1.23
N GLY A 111 -19.91 5.37 -1.54
CA GLY A 111 -19.36 4.12 -2.00
C GLY A 111 -18.68 3.33 -0.87
N LYS A 112 -17.57 2.69 -1.20
CA LYS A 112 -16.72 1.94 -0.26
C LYS A 112 -15.33 2.58 -0.22
N PRO A 113 -15.09 3.64 0.60
CA PRO A 113 -13.82 4.35 0.64
C PRO A 113 -12.70 3.54 1.29
N LYS A 114 -11.43 3.69 0.85
CA LYS A 114 -10.27 3.39 1.70
C LYS A 114 -10.26 4.37 2.88
N LEU A 115 -9.99 3.88 4.09
CA LEU A 115 -9.96 4.68 5.30
C LEU A 115 -8.54 4.68 5.89
N ARG A 116 -8.18 5.77 6.56
CA ARG A 116 -6.99 5.87 7.40
C ARG A 116 -7.42 6.28 8.79
N ILE A 117 -6.98 5.52 9.77
CA ILE A 117 -7.18 5.80 11.18
C ILE A 117 -5.86 6.31 11.75
N ASP A 118 -5.91 7.42 12.47
CA ASP A 118 -4.82 8.00 13.23
C ASP A 118 -5.23 8.02 14.70
N PHE A 119 -4.60 7.19 15.52
CA PHE A 119 -5.01 7.03 16.91
C PHE A 119 -4.66 8.24 17.77
N ASN A 120 -3.62 8.99 17.45
CA ASN A 120 -3.16 10.09 18.28
C ASN A 120 -3.63 11.48 17.83
N LYS A 121 -4.32 11.59 16.68
CA LYS A 121 -4.71 12.87 16.08
C LYS A 121 -5.55 13.78 16.98
N PHE A 122 -6.52 13.22 17.68
CA PHE A 122 -7.42 13.92 18.60
C PHE A 122 -7.22 13.52 20.05
N SER A 123 -6.33 12.59 20.33
CA SER A 123 -6.01 12.06 21.66
C SER A 123 -4.50 11.90 21.76
N GLU A 124 -3.81 12.98 22.18
CA GLU A 124 -2.34 13.05 22.21
C GLU A 124 -1.72 11.86 22.95
N GLY A 125 -0.77 11.19 22.29
CA GLY A 125 -0.07 10.02 22.83
C GLY A 125 -0.87 8.72 22.83
N GLN A 126 -2.10 8.73 22.30
CA GLN A 126 -2.87 7.47 22.17
C GLN A 126 -2.22 6.56 21.16
N ARG A 127 -2.09 5.30 21.54
CA ARG A 127 -1.67 4.17 20.71
C ARG A 127 -2.67 3.02 20.88
N PHE A 128 -2.89 2.25 19.84
CA PHE A 128 -3.67 1.03 19.93
C PHE A 128 -2.73 -0.18 19.84
N TYR A 129 -2.41 -0.77 20.99
CA TYR A 129 -1.39 -1.84 21.12
C TYR A 129 -0.02 -1.44 20.51
N GLY A 130 0.38 -0.19 20.71
CA GLY A 130 1.62 0.38 20.17
C GLY A 130 1.50 0.99 18.78
N LEU A 131 0.42 0.76 18.05
CA LEU A 131 0.19 1.30 16.70
C LEU A 131 -0.22 2.78 16.75
N GLU A 132 0.32 3.60 15.85
CA GLU A 132 -0.11 4.98 15.64
C GLU A 132 -1.36 5.09 14.79
N GLY A 133 -1.53 4.16 13.86
CA GLY A 133 -2.65 4.17 12.93
C GLY A 133 -2.86 2.84 12.23
N LEU A 134 -3.95 2.77 11.47
CA LEU A 134 -4.30 1.65 10.62
C LEU A 134 -4.75 2.12 9.24
N ALA A 135 -4.36 1.38 8.22
CA ALA A 135 -4.94 1.49 6.90
C ALA A 135 -6.04 0.44 6.72
N LEU A 136 -7.23 0.89 6.30
CA LEU A 136 -8.36 0.02 6.00
C LEU A 136 -8.63 0.08 4.50
N ASN A 137 -8.14 -0.93 3.76
CA ASN A 137 -8.20 -0.97 2.32
C ASN A 137 -9.50 -1.62 1.83
N ASN A 138 -10.18 -0.96 0.90
CA ASN A 138 -11.55 -1.25 0.50
C ASN A 138 -11.71 -2.40 -0.50
N GLN A 139 -10.64 -2.93 -1.04
CA GLN A 139 -10.60 -4.05 -2.00
C GLN A 139 -11.46 -3.87 -3.29
N VAL A 140 -11.76 -2.61 -3.68
CA VAL A 140 -12.62 -2.34 -4.86
C VAL A 140 -11.93 -2.63 -6.20
N VAL A 141 -10.61 -2.81 -6.21
CA VAL A 141 -9.82 -3.16 -7.41
C VAL A 141 -9.43 -4.64 -7.45
N ASP A 142 -9.76 -5.39 -6.39
CA ASP A 142 -9.46 -6.82 -6.26
C ASP A 142 -10.73 -7.61 -5.89
N CYS A 143 -11.32 -8.27 -6.87
CA CYS A 143 -12.53 -9.06 -6.66
C CYS A 143 -12.30 -10.34 -5.84
N SER A 144 -11.06 -10.81 -5.70
CA SER A 144 -10.71 -11.93 -4.82
C SER A 144 -10.52 -11.50 -3.37
N TYR A 145 -10.25 -10.21 -3.13
CA TYR A 145 -9.80 -9.64 -1.85
C TYR A 145 -8.43 -10.12 -1.37
N MET A 146 -7.77 -11.01 -2.11
CA MET A 146 -6.57 -11.74 -1.65
C MET A 146 -5.23 -11.20 -2.15
N ARG A 147 -5.22 -10.39 -3.24
CA ARG A 147 -3.95 -9.97 -3.88
C ARG A 147 -3.01 -9.26 -2.94
N GLU A 148 -3.51 -8.24 -2.26
CA GLU A 148 -2.70 -7.38 -1.41
C GLU A 148 -2.16 -8.14 -0.20
N ALA A 149 -3.01 -8.90 0.50
CA ALA A 149 -2.61 -9.72 1.64
C ALA A 149 -1.56 -10.78 1.25
N THR A 150 -1.76 -11.45 0.10
CA THR A 150 -0.83 -12.46 -0.43
C THR A 150 0.52 -11.84 -0.78
N ALA A 151 0.54 -10.68 -1.43
CA ALA A 151 1.77 -10.01 -1.81
C ALA A 151 2.57 -9.55 -0.58
N TYR A 152 1.94 -8.91 0.41
CA TYR A 152 2.60 -8.56 1.66
C TYR A 152 3.16 -9.78 2.40
N ARG A 153 2.43 -10.89 2.41
CA ARG A 153 2.90 -12.14 3.00
C ARG A 153 4.18 -12.63 2.32
N VAL A 154 4.23 -12.61 0.99
CA VAL A 154 5.43 -13.02 0.23
C VAL A 154 6.63 -12.16 0.60
N PHE A 155 6.48 -10.84 0.71
CA PHE A 155 7.57 -9.97 1.16
C PHE A 155 8.10 -10.40 2.53
N ARG A 156 7.23 -10.62 3.52
CA ARG A 156 7.63 -11.04 4.88
C ARG A 156 8.29 -12.42 4.90
N GLU A 157 7.75 -13.39 4.17
CA GLU A 157 8.30 -14.75 4.12
C GLU A 157 9.70 -14.81 3.50
N HIS A 158 10.03 -13.84 2.63
CA HIS A 158 11.35 -13.70 2.05
C HIS A 158 12.26 -12.73 2.81
N GLY A 159 11.89 -12.33 4.04
CA GLY A 159 12.70 -11.48 4.91
C GLY A 159 12.87 -10.05 4.40
N ALA A 160 11.94 -9.55 3.59
CA ALA A 160 11.85 -8.15 3.23
C ALA A 160 10.78 -7.44 4.07
N PRO A 161 10.96 -6.13 4.35
CA PRO A 161 9.95 -5.35 5.05
C PRO A 161 8.61 -5.38 4.29
N GLY A 162 7.54 -5.81 4.97
CA GLY A 162 6.21 -5.90 4.41
C GLY A 162 5.14 -5.78 5.48
N SER A 163 4.13 -4.93 5.26
CA SER A 163 3.05 -4.69 6.21
C SER A 163 2.36 -5.99 6.62
N ARG A 164 2.03 -6.11 7.90
CA ARG A 164 1.13 -7.16 8.37
C ARG A 164 -0.29 -6.83 7.92
N THR A 165 -1.10 -7.85 7.73
CA THR A 165 -2.48 -7.72 7.25
C THR A 165 -3.43 -8.51 8.13
N GLY A 166 -4.68 -8.05 8.19
CA GLY A 166 -5.78 -8.72 8.88
C GLY A 166 -7.09 -8.31 8.23
N TRP A 167 -8.22 -8.74 8.78
CA TRP A 167 -9.52 -8.47 8.20
C TRP A 167 -10.45 -7.81 9.20
N ALA A 168 -11.25 -6.85 8.74
CA ALA A 168 -12.29 -6.25 9.55
C ALA A 168 -13.57 -5.99 8.76
N HIS A 169 -14.70 -6.22 9.41
CA HIS A 169 -16.00 -5.73 9.00
C HIS A 169 -16.19 -4.32 9.55
N ILE A 170 -16.54 -3.37 8.69
CA ILE A 170 -16.65 -1.96 9.07
C ILE A 170 -18.10 -1.52 9.12
N THR A 171 -18.49 -0.96 10.26
CA THR A 171 -19.73 -0.19 10.42
C THR A 171 -19.41 1.29 10.61
N LEU A 172 -20.00 2.17 9.80
CA LEU A 172 -19.81 3.62 9.89
C LEU A 172 -21.15 4.32 10.05
N ASN A 173 -21.32 5.05 11.17
CA ASN A 173 -22.60 5.68 11.55
C ASN A 173 -23.79 4.71 11.48
N GLY A 174 -23.62 3.47 11.91
CA GLY A 174 -24.61 2.42 11.90
C GLY A 174 -24.94 1.84 10.52
N SER A 175 -24.23 2.25 9.48
CA SER A 175 -24.34 1.68 8.14
C SER A 175 -23.26 0.64 7.90
N ASP A 176 -23.62 -0.48 7.30
CA ASP A 176 -22.70 -1.54 6.91
C ASP A 176 -21.84 -1.12 5.71
N TYR A 177 -20.52 -1.12 5.87
CA TYR A 177 -19.53 -0.82 4.84
C TYR A 177 -18.82 -2.08 4.32
N GLY A 178 -19.12 -3.25 4.88
CA GLY A 178 -18.60 -4.55 4.45
C GLY A 178 -17.20 -4.85 4.90
N LEU A 179 -16.54 -5.77 4.22
CA LEU A 179 -15.24 -6.32 4.56
C LEU A 179 -14.09 -5.44 4.05
N TYR A 180 -13.13 -5.15 4.91
CA TYR A 180 -11.89 -4.40 4.62
C TYR A 180 -10.66 -5.23 4.98
N LEU A 181 -9.58 -5.01 4.24
CA LEU A 181 -8.25 -5.45 4.65
C LEU A 181 -7.65 -4.41 5.60
N ILE A 182 -7.30 -4.84 6.80
CA ILE A 182 -6.43 -4.07 7.69
C ILE A 182 -5.01 -4.20 7.14
N VAL A 183 -4.32 -3.07 6.96
CA VAL A 183 -2.91 -3.03 6.57
C VAL A 183 -2.15 -2.20 7.60
N GLU A 184 -1.08 -2.75 8.12
CA GLU A 184 -0.18 -2.05 9.03
C GLU A 184 0.43 -0.84 8.35
N SER A 185 0.35 0.32 9.00
CA SER A 185 1.00 1.53 8.51
C SER A 185 2.52 1.43 8.72
N PRO A 186 3.34 1.84 7.75
CA PRO A 186 4.78 1.98 7.94
C PRO A 186 5.06 3.21 8.82
N ASP A 187 5.00 3.03 10.12
CA ASP A 187 5.26 4.01 11.17
C ASP A 187 6.39 3.51 12.12
N ASP A 188 6.60 4.17 13.24
CA ASP A 188 7.62 3.79 14.22
C ASP A 188 7.49 2.33 14.68
N ARG A 189 6.26 1.84 14.90
CA ARG A 189 6.02 0.45 15.30
C ARG A 189 6.41 -0.54 14.21
N TYR A 190 6.08 -0.24 12.96
CA TYR A 190 6.51 -1.02 11.79
C TYR A 190 8.04 -1.07 11.68
N LEU A 191 8.71 0.10 11.86
CA LEU A 191 10.17 0.15 11.80
C LEU A 191 10.81 -0.69 12.92
N GLN A 192 10.30 -0.61 14.15
CA GLN A 192 10.75 -1.44 15.29
C GLN A 192 10.65 -2.95 15.03
N GLN A 193 9.71 -3.39 14.23
CA GLN A 193 9.52 -4.81 13.92
C GLN A 193 10.35 -5.31 12.74
N ASN A 194 10.64 -4.44 11.77
CA ASN A 194 11.28 -4.83 10.53
C ASN A 194 12.78 -4.49 10.48
N PHE A 195 13.26 -3.59 11.35
CA PHE A 195 14.65 -3.12 11.34
C PHE A 195 15.31 -3.28 12.71
N THR A 196 16.61 -3.57 12.69
CA THR A 196 17.39 -3.73 13.95
C THR A 196 17.58 -2.39 14.66
N ASP A 197 17.67 -1.30 13.90
CA ASP A 197 17.74 0.06 14.39
C ASP A 197 16.61 0.86 13.71
N PRO A 198 15.53 1.21 14.43
CA PRO A 198 14.36 1.85 13.84
C PRO A 198 14.49 3.37 13.69
N ASP A 199 15.60 3.97 14.16
CA ASP A 199 15.75 5.43 14.27
C ASP A 199 16.22 6.10 12.95
N GLY A 200 16.01 5.43 11.81
CA GLY A 200 16.33 5.94 10.48
C GLY A 200 15.26 6.85 9.87
N ASN A 201 15.61 7.49 8.77
CA ASN A 201 14.68 8.36 8.04
C ASN A 201 13.80 7.56 7.08
N LEU A 202 12.48 7.69 7.23
CA LEU A 202 11.46 7.12 6.36
C LEU A 202 10.80 8.20 5.51
N TYR A 203 10.77 7.99 4.20
CA TYR A 203 10.20 8.92 3.23
C TYR A 203 9.07 8.30 2.41
N ASP A 204 7.99 9.06 2.18
CA ASP A 204 6.90 8.68 1.27
C ASP A 204 7.25 9.00 -0.19
N GLY A 205 7.21 7.98 -1.04
CA GLY A 205 7.46 8.04 -2.48
C GLY A 205 6.19 8.30 -3.31
N LYS A 206 5.41 9.31 -2.95
CA LYS A 206 4.17 9.66 -3.65
C LYS A 206 4.41 10.39 -4.97
N TYR A 207 3.35 10.60 -5.76
CA TYR A 207 3.40 11.44 -6.94
C TYR A 207 2.88 12.87 -6.69
N LEU A 208 3.42 13.82 -7.45
CA LEU A 208 2.97 15.20 -7.47
C LEU A 208 1.88 15.37 -8.54
N TYR A 209 0.79 16.04 -8.21
CA TYR A 209 -0.29 16.32 -9.14
C TYR A 209 -0.39 17.83 -9.42
N ASP A 210 -0.28 18.20 -10.71
CA ASP A 210 -0.48 19.57 -11.16
C ASP A 210 -1.95 19.80 -11.53
N TRP A 211 -2.68 20.45 -10.65
CA TRP A 211 -4.10 20.77 -10.85
C TRP A 211 -4.38 21.69 -12.04
N SER A 212 -3.37 22.45 -12.51
CA SER A 212 -3.53 23.37 -13.64
C SER A 212 -3.48 22.68 -14.99
N THR A 213 -2.71 21.62 -15.12
CA THR A 213 -2.50 20.85 -16.36
C THR A 213 -3.19 19.49 -16.36
N GLY A 214 -3.58 18.98 -15.16
CA GLY A 214 -4.09 17.63 -15.00
C GLY A 214 -3.02 16.55 -15.11
N ASN A 215 -1.75 16.94 -15.14
CA ASN A 215 -0.62 16.02 -15.20
C ASN A 215 -0.17 15.61 -13.80
N TYR A 216 0.49 14.46 -13.71
CA TYR A 216 1.19 14.02 -12.51
C TYR A 216 2.65 13.73 -12.84
N THR A 217 3.52 13.95 -11.86
CA THR A 217 4.94 13.60 -11.88
C THR A 217 5.19 12.58 -10.79
N LEU A 218 5.71 11.43 -11.14
CA LEU A 218 6.14 10.40 -10.21
C LEU A 218 7.44 10.86 -9.55
N LEU A 219 7.56 10.69 -8.23
CA LEU A 219 8.81 10.94 -7.55
C LEU A 219 9.81 9.83 -7.86
N ASP A 220 11.07 10.22 -8.00
CA ASP A 220 12.19 9.32 -8.14
C ASP A 220 13.47 10.05 -7.70
N LEU A 221 14.58 9.36 -7.67
CA LEU A 221 15.88 9.81 -7.16
C LEU A 221 16.60 10.76 -8.15
N TYR A 222 15.93 11.83 -8.57
CA TYR A 222 16.48 12.93 -9.37
C TYR A 222 16.66 14.18 -8.50
N ASP A 223 17.71 14.96 -8.74
CA ASP A 223 18.04 16.19 -8.03
C ASP A 223 16.83 17.15 -7.91
N GLU A 224 16.07 17.32 -8.99
CA GLU A 224 14.88 18.15 -9.00
C GLU A 224 13.66 17.57 -8.29
N LEU A 225 13.66 16.27 -7.94
CA LEU A 225 12.51 15.58 -7.34
C LEU A 225 12.71 15.21 -5.87
N VAL A 226 13.96 14.99 -5.43
CA VAL A 226 14.22 14.51 -4.05
C VAL A 226 13.71 15.46 -2.97
N GLY A 227 13.64 16.75 -3.25
CA GLY A 227 13.11 17.75 -2.32
C GLY A 227 11.58 17.70 -2.09
N TYR A 228 10.85 16.86 -2.83
CA TYR A 228 9.40 16.70 -2.69
C TYR A 228 8.98 15.45 -1.92
N TYR A 229 9.95 14.61 -1.50
CA TYR A 229 9.64 13.50 -0.61
C TYR A 229 9.25 14.05 0.76
N GLU A 230 8.25 13.46 1.39
CA GLU A 230 7.82 13.79 2.73
C GLU A 230 8.50 12.86 3.73
N LEU A 231 9.13 13.44 4.74
CA LEU A 231 9.65 12.69 5.88
C LEU A 231 8.47 12.26 6.75
N GLU A 232 8.31 10.95 6.94
CA GLU A 232 7.27 10.34 7.77
C GLU A 232 7.80 10.03 9.18
N GLU A 233 9.03 9.50 9.26
CA GLU A 233 9.72 9.17 10.52
C GLU A 233 11.20 9.60 10.45
N GLY A 234 11.82 9.86 11.59
CA GLY A 234 13.24 10.17 11.71
C GLY A 234 13.56 11.65 11.93
N GLU A 235 14.79 12.06 11.58
CA GLU A 235 15.28 13.43 11.75
C GLU A 235 15.21 14.22 10.44
N ASP A 236 14.67 15.44 10.49
CA ASP A 236 14.66 16.35 9.33
C ASP A 236 16.09 16.82 9.01
N VAL A 237 16.67 16.20 8.00
CA VAL A 237 17.98 16.56 7.43
C VAL A 237 17.86 17.34 6.10
N GLY A 238 16.65 17.86 5.80
CA GLY A 238 16.36 18.58 4.55
C GLY A 238 16.50 17.68 3.33
N ASN A 239 16.13 16.39 3.44
CA ASN A 239 16.27 15.36 2.42
C ASN A 239 17.73 15.18 1.93
N GLY A 240 18.73 15.47 2.79
CA GLY A 240 20.14 15.41 2.46
C GLY A 240 20.64 13.99 2.17
N ASP A 241 20.03 12.98 2.76
CA ASP A 241 20.26 11.55 2.51
C ASP A 241 19.75 11.14 1.11
N LEU A 242 18.54 11.53 0.74
CA LEU A 242 17.99 11.35 -0.62
C LEU A 242 18.85 12.07 -1.67
N GLN A 243 19.31 13.31 -1.35
CA GLN A 243 20.19 14.08 -2.22
C GLN A 243 21.52 13.36 -2.46
N ALA A 244 22.11 12.75 -1.41
CA ALA A 244 23.35 12.00 -1.55
C ALA A 244 23.22 10.81 -2.52
N VAL A 245 22.06 10.13 -2.53
CA VAL A 245 21.79 9.05 -3.50
C VAL A 245 21.61 9.62 -4.91
N ALA A 246 20.89 10.73 -5.07
CA ALA A 246 20.71 11.38 -6.37
C ALA A 246 22.05 11.84 -6.96
N ASP A 247 22.91 12.47 -6.14
CA ASP A 247 24.26 12.90 -6.53
C ASP A 247 25.14 11.72 -6.94
N ALA A 248 25.10 10.62 -6.21
CA ALA A 248 25.83 9.40 -6.55
C ALA A 248 25.36 8.79 -7.87
N LEU A 249 24.04 8.78 -8.12
CA LEU A 249 23.48 8.34 -9.40
C LEU A 249 23.92 9.27 -10.55
N ASP A 250 23.92 10.58 -10.35
CA ASP A 250 24.39 11.53 -11.37
C ASP A 250 25.86 11.36 -11.69
N ALA A 251 26.68 11.07 -10.68
CA ALA A 251 28.12 10.91 -10.86
C ALA A 251 28.51 9.59 -11.50
N HIS A 252 27.81 8.49 -11.18
CA HIS A 252 28.29 7.13 -11.47
C HIS A 252 27.37 6.34 -12.44
N ALA A 253 26.15 6.78 -12.76
CA ALA A 253 25.31 6.06 -13.73
C ALA A 253 26.01 5.92 -15.09
N GLY A 254 26.16 4.68 -15.56
CA GLY A 254 26.90 4.35 -16.78
C GLY A 254 28.44 4.41 -16.67
N GLN A 255 28.98 4.61 -15.46
CA GLN A 255 30.43 4.51 -15.22
C GLN A 255 30.80 3.10 -14.76
N PRO A 256 32.05 2.64 -15.02
CA PRO A 256 32.46 1.28 -14.67
C PRO A 256 32.49 0.95 -13.17
N ASP A 257 32.47 1.97 -12.32
CA ASP A 257 32.46 1.86 -10.85
C ASP A 257 31.07 2.01 -10.22
N PHE A 258 30.01 2.03 -11.04
CA PHE A 258 28.63 2.29 -10.61
C PHE A 258 28.23 1.44 -9.39
N TYR A 259 28.32 0.13 -9.51
CA TYR A 259 27.84 -0.79 -8.47
C TYR A 259 28.60 -0.62 -7.14
N GLU A 260 29.93 -0.46 -7.22
CA GLU A 260 30.77 -0.23 -6.04
C GLU A 260 30.49 1.14 -5.41
N ALA A 261 30.43 2.20 -6.24
CA ALA A 261 30.25 3.57 -5.75
C ALA A 261 28.87 3.77 -5.10
N LEU A 262 27.81 3.26 -5.72
CA LEU A 262 26.46 3.34 -5.14
C LEU A 262 26.32 2.51 -3.85
N GLY A 263 27.13 1.48 -3.65
CA GLY A 263 27.16 0.71 -2.41
C GLY A 263 27.52 1.51 -1.15
N ALA A 264 28.03 2.74 -1.31
CA ALA A 264 28.26 3.66 -0.20
C ALA A 264 26.94 4.30 0.34
N VAL A 265 25.90 4.39 -0.48
CA VAL A 265 24.62 5.05 -0.16
C VAL A 265 23.39 4.15 -0.37
N VAL A 266 23.56 2.98 -0.97
CA VAL A 266 22.50 2.00 -1.26
C VAL A 266 22.84 0.67 -0.59
N ASP A 267 21.89 0.10 0.15
CA ASP A 267 22.00 -1.27 0.67
C ASP A 267 21.58 -2.26 -0.42
N TRP A 268 22.52 -2.61 -1.30
CA TRP A 268 22.27 -3.46 -2.44
C TRP A 268 21.60 -4.79 -2.12
N PRO A 269 21.97 -5.53 -1.07
CA PRO A 269 21.29 -6.78 -0.72
C PRO A 269 19.81 -6.60 -0.47
N SER A 270 19.42 -5.55 0.25
CA SER A 270 18.02 -5.22 0.54
C SER A 270 17.28 -4.72 -0.71
N VAL A 271 17.90 -3.82 -1.48
CA VAL A 271 17.33 -3.28 -2.73
C VAL A 271 17.13 -4.39 -3.76
N HIS A 272 18.11 -5.26 -3.98
CA HIS A 272 17.98 -6.38 -4.91
C HIS A 272 16.84 -7.33 -4.52
N ARG A 273 16.71 -7.64 -3.22
CA ARG A 273 15.61 -8.47 -2.72
C ARG A 273 14.27 -7.80 -2.95
N HIS A 274 14.13 -6.51 -2.65
CA HIS A 274 12.92 -5.77 -2.90
C HIS A 274 12.50 -5.82 -4.38
N LEU A 275 13.43 -5.53 -5.31
CA LEU A 275 13.16 -5.56 -6.76
C LEU A 275 12.82 -6.97 -7.26
N ALA A 276 13.44 -8.01 -6.71
CA ALA A 276 13.11 -9.40 -7.02
C ALA A 276 11.70 -9.77 -6.56
N LEU A 277 11.30 -9.29 -5.37
CA LEU A 277 9.97 -9.53 -4.82
C LEU A 277 8.87 -8.73 -5.55
N GLU A 278 9.13 -7.47 -5.94
CA GLU A 278 8.21 -6.73 -6.82
C GLU A 278 7.91 -7.53 -8.10
N GLN A 279 8.96 -8.12 -8.69
CA GLN A 279 8.81 -8.96 -9.88
C GLN A 279 8.06 -10.26 -9.57
N LEU A 280 8.39 -10.95 -8.48
CA LEU A 280 7.76 -12.20 -8.08
C LEU A 280 6.27 -12.07 -7.82
N VAL A 281 5.84 -10.99 -7.14
CA VAL A 281 4.41 -10.74 -6.90
C VAL A 281 3.74 -9.96 -8.03
N GLY A 282 4.48 -9.57 -9.07
CA GLY A 282 3.96 -8.77 -10.18
C GLY A 282 3.44 -7.40 -9.74
N HIS A 283 4.16 -6.74 -8.82
CA HIS A 283 3.83 -5.40 -8.35
C HIS A 283 4.17 -4.35 -9.41
N ASN A 284 3.33 -4.26 -10.44
CA ASN A 284 3.59 -3.37 -11.59
C ASN A 284 3.48 -1.88 -11.24
N ASP A 285 2.81 -1.55 -10.13
CA ASP A 285 2.65 -0.19 -9.63
C ASP A 285 3.74 0.19 -8.60
N GLY A 286 4.76 -0.66 -8.43
CA GLY A 286 5.89 -0.46 -7.53
C GLY A 286 6.98 0.44 -8.10
N TYR A 287 8.11 0.51 -7.35
CA TYR A 287 9.24 1.36 -7.71
C TYR A 287 9.84 1.02 -9.08
N ALA A 288 10.08 -0.26 -9.33
CA ALA A 288 10.81 -0.66 -10.54
C ALA A 288 10.09 -0.28 -11.83
N LEU A 289 8.76 -0.44 -11.91
CA LEU A 289 8.01 -0.28 -13.15
C LEU A 289 7.22 1.02 -13.24
N ASN A 290 6.51 1.41 -12.19
CA ASN A 290 5.64 2.61 -12.22
C ASN A 290 6.07 3.72 -11.25
N GLN A 291 7.18 3.57 -10.52
CA GLN A 291 7.74 4.59 -9.63
C GLN A 291 6.69 5.13 -8.64
N ASN A 292 5.79 4.25 -8.17
CA ASN A 292 4.70 4.53 -7.24
C ASN A 292 4.69 3.46 -6.13
N ASN A 293 3.86 3.62 -5.13
CA ASN A 293 3.60 2.60 -4.10
C ASN A 293 4.85 2.00 -3.46
N TYR A 294 5.80 2.85 -3.08
CA TYR A 294 7.00 2.49 -2.33
C TYR A 294 7.31 3.58 -1.31
N ARG A 295 8.13 3.22 -0.33
CA ARG A 295 8.78 4.15 0.60
C ARG A 295 10.27 3.92 0.57
N ILE A 296 11.02 4.95 0.97
CA ILE A 296 12.48 4.88 1.10
C ILE A 296 12.81 4.96 2.59
N TYR A 297 13.63 4.03 3.05
CA TYR A 297 14.15 4.05 4.40
C TYR A 297 15.68 4.05 4.38
N PHE A 298 16.28 4.93 5.19
CA PHE A 298 17.72 4.98 5.41
C PHE A 298 18.03 4.26 6.71
N ASP A 299 18.48 2.99 6.60
CA ASP A 299 18.64 2.09 7.73
C ASP A 299 19.93 2.37 8.49
N PRO A 300 19.90 2.85 9.75
CA PRO A 300 21.11 3.10 10.54
C PRO A 300 21.94 1.82 10.77
N ALA A 301 21.30 0.65 10.90
CA ALA A 301 21.99 -0.63 11.03
C ALA A 301 22.76 -1.03 9.76
N ALA A 302 22.40 -0.44 8.62
CA ALA A 302 23.09 -0.57 7.33
C ALA A 302 23.93 0.68 7.00
N ASP A 303 24.53 1.35 8.00
CA ASP A 303 25.32 2.58 7.86
C ASP A 303 24.54 3.74 7.19
N GLY A 304 23.23 3.84 7.42
CA GLY A 304 22.37 4.88 6.85
C GLY A 304 22.18 4.74 5.35
N ARG A 305 22.28 3.55 4.79
CA ARG A 305 22.07 3.29 3.36
C ARG A 305 20.60 3.10 3.03
N LEU A 306 20.26 3.51 1.81
CA LEU A 306 18.91 3.39 1.26
C LEU A 306 18.47 1.94 1.12
N THR A 307 17.26 1.66 1.59
CA THR A 307 16.46 0.48 1.22
C THR A 307 15.04 0.91 0.84
N PHE A 308 14.28 0.01 0.20
CA PHE A 308 12.88 0.23 -0.13
C PHE A 308 11.95 -0.53 0.83
N ILE A 309 10.79 0.05 1.09
CA ILE A 309 9.65 -0.58 1.74
C ILE A 309 8.50 -0.60 0.74
N THR A 310 7.88 -1.76 0.55
CA THR A 310 6.73 -1.89 -0.36
C THR A 310 5.46 -1.32 0.25
N TRP A 311 4.57 -0.77 -0.61
CA TRP A 311 3.30 -0.20 -0.19
C TRP A 311 2.20 -0.39 -1.23
N ASP A 312 0.91 -0.43 -0.80
CA ASP A 312 -0.31 -0.46 -1.64
C ASP A 312 -0.26 -1.53 -2.75
N LEU A 313 -0.20 -2.81 -2.35
CA LEU A 313 0.00 -3.97 -3.22
C LEU A 313 -1.31 -4.49 -3.88
N ASP A 314 -2.38 -3.67 -3.92
CA ASP A 314 -3.70 -4.05 -4.42
C ASP A 314 -3.74 -4.38 -5.94
N TYR A 315 -2.73 -3.92 -6.70
CA TYR A 315 -2.52 -4.27 -8.12
C TYR A 315 -1.43 -5.36 -8.33
N SER A 316 -1.14 -6.17 -7.32
CA SER A 316 -0.22 -7.31 -7.46
C SER A 316 -0.82 -8.47 -8.25
N TYR A 317 0.02 -9.44 -8.64
CA TYR A 317 -0.33 -10.62 -9.44
C TYR A 317 -0.89 -10.29 -10.82
N LEU A 318 -0.48 -9.15 -11.37
CA LEU A 318 -0.73 -8.78 -12.76
C LEU A 318 0.58 -8.86 -13.56
N ARG A 319 0.47 -9.28 -14.81
CA ARG A 319 1.65 -9.36 -15.66
C ARG A 319 2.03 -7.97 -16.18
N ALA A 320 3.33 -7.61 -16.16
CA ALA A 320 3.82 -6.33 -16.64
C ALA A 320 3.35 -5.97 -18.07
N PRO A 321 3.28 -6.90 -19.06
CA PRO A 321 2.76 -6.59 -20.39
C PRO A 321 1.27 -6.20 -20.40
N GLU A 322 0.47 -6.60 -19.42
CA GLU A 322 -0.94 -6.18 -19.30
C GLU A 322 -1.06 -4.68 -19.02
N TRP A 323 0.00 -4.10 -18.44
CA TRP A 323 0.14 -2.65 -18.19
C TRP A 323 1.00 -1.94 -19.23
N GLY A 324 1.44 -2.64 -20.30
CA GLY A 324 2.34 -2.09 -21.30
C GLY A 324 3.75 -1.82 -20.77
N MET A 325 4.17 -2.58 -19.76
CA MET A 325 5.47 -2.49 -19.09
C MET A 325 6.28 -3.76 -19.31
N SER A 326 7.57 -3.72 -18.98
CA SER A 326 8.46 -4.88 -19.08
C SER A 326 9.53 -4.79 -18.00
N TRP A 327 9.80 -5.92 -17.34
CA TRP A 327 10.88 -6.06 -16.37
C TRP A 327 12.28 -5.95 -17.00
N ASP A 328 12.42 -6.13 -18.32
CA ASP A 328 13.69 -5.89 -19.06
C ASP A 328 14.07 -4.41 -19.09
N ARG A 329 13.12 -3.52 -18.85
CA ARG A 329 13.28 -2.07 -18.95
C ARG A 329 12.57 -1.38 -17.79
N PRO A 330 13.11 -1.53 -16.58
CA PRO A 330 12.56 -0.83 -15.42
C PRO A 330 12.63 0.69 -15.62
N ARG A 331 11.72 1.42 -15.01
CA ARG A 331 11.59 2.87 -15.14
C ARG A 331 12.17 3.61 -13.95
N GLY A 332 12.12 3.00 -12.74
CA GLY A 332 12.73 3.56 -11.55
C GLY A 332 14.22 3.81 -11.79
N ARG A 333 14.70 5.01 -11.50
CA ARG A 333 16.05 5.48 -11.88
C ARG A 333 17.15 4.56 -11.38
N LEU A 334 17.10 4.15 -10.09
CA LEU A 334 18.09 3.25 -9.51
C LEU A 334 18.02 1.86 -10.16
N ALA A 335 16.83 1.33 -10.38
CA ALA A 335 16.64 0.04 -11.05
C ALA A 335 17.12 0.08 -12.50
N ALA A 336 16.77 1.12 -13.26
CA ALA A 336 17.21 1.29 -14.65
C ALA A 336 18.73 1.41 -14.76
N ALA A 337 19.39 2.14 -13.85
CA ALA A 337 20.84 2.26 -13.80
C ALA A 337 21.51 0.93 -13.46
N CYS A 338 20.92 0.17 -12.52
CA CYS A 338 21.38 -1.17 -12.17
C CYS A 338 21.28 -2.15 -13.36
N TRP A 339 20.17 -2.15 -14.10
CA TRP A 339 20.02 -3.00 -15.29
C TRP A 339 21.00 -2.65 -16.41
N ALA A 340 21.46 -1.40 -16.47
CA ALA A 340 22.47 -0.96 -17.45
C ALA A 340 23.92 -1.31 -17.03
N ASP A 341 24.17 -1.61 -15.74
CA ASP A 341 25.48 -2.01 -15.22
C ASP A 341 25.58 -3.54 -15.09
N SER A 342 26.61 -4.13 -15.70
CA SER A 342 26.72 -5.60 -15.75
C SER A 342 26.92 -6.26 -14.39
N ALA A 343 27.61 -5.61 -13.46
CA ALA A 343 27.86 -6.17 -12.12
C ALA A 343 26.60 -6.08 -11.26
N CYS A 344 25.89 -4.95 -11.30
CA CYS A 344 24.63 -4.77 -10.61
C CYS A 344 23.54 -5.71 -11.17
N PHE A 345 23.41 -5.82 -12.49
CA PHE A 345 22.46 -6.72 -13.13
C PHE A 345 22.70 -8.18 -12.78
N GLU A 346 23.98 -8.63 -12.77
CA GLU A 346 24.31 -9.99 -12.34
C GLU A 346 23.98 -10.22 -10.86
N ALA A 347 24.24 -9.26 -9.98
CA ALA A 347 23.86 -9.35 -8.58
C ALA A 347 22.34 -9.44 -8.41
N GLN A 348 21.56 -8.67 -9.20
CA GLN A 348 20.11 -8.76 -9.23
C GLN A 348 19.63 -10.14 -9.70
N ARG A 349 20.25 -10.68 -10.75
CA ARG A 349 19.93 -12.01 -11.27
C ARG A 349 20.17 -13.10 -10.23
N VAL A 350 21.28 -13.01 -9.49
CA VAL A 350 21.58 -13.94 -8.39
C VAL A 350 20.53 -13.85 -7.29
N MET A 351 20.19 -12.65 -6.84
CA MET A 351 19.14 -12.45 -5.83
C MET A 351 17.78 -12.96 -6.31
N SER A 352 17.41 -12.73 -7.57
CA SER A 352 16.18 -13.24 -8.14
C SER A 352 16.13 -14.77 -8.13
N ALA A 353 17.25 -15.44 -8.42
CA ALA A 353 17.35 -16.89 -8.35
C ALA A 353 17.26 -17.41 -6.89
N GLU A 354 17.83 -16.69 -5.93
CA GLU A 354 17.73 -17.03 -4.50
C GLU A 354 16.27 -16.91 -4.01
N VAL A 355 15.59 -15.82 -4.37
CA VAL A 355 14.18 -15.60 -4.04
C VAL A 355 13.31 -16.71 -4.64
N LEU A 356 13.48 -17.04 -5.92
CA LEU A 356 12.75 -18.13 -6.58
C LEU A 356 13.01 -19.49 -5.91
N ALA A 357 14.26 -19.79 -5.56
CA ALA A 357 14.62 -21.06 -4.91
C ALA A 357 14.03 -21.21 -3.50
N ALA A 358 13.79 -20.09 -2.81
CA ALA A 358 13.18 -20.05 -1.48
C ALA A 358 11.65 -19.96 -1.51
N HIS A 359 11.04 -19.72 -2.67
CA HIS A 359 9.60 -19.50 -2.78
C HIS A 359 8.79 -20.80 -2.72
N ASP A 360 8.09 -21.01 -1.62
CA ASP A 360 7.25 -22.20 -1.38
C ASP A 360 5.82 -21.97 -1.88
N VAL A 361 5.60 -22.13 -3.19
CA VAL A 361 4.28 -21.96 -3.82
C VAL A 361 3.21 -22.85 -3.19
N PRO A 362 3.44 -24.16 -2.92
CA PRO A 362 2.44 -25.02 -2.27
C PRO A 362 1.99 -24.50 -0.90
N SER A 363 2.93 -24.03 -0.05
CA SER A 363 2.60 -23.45 1.26
C SER A 363 1.81 -22.16 1.13
N LEU A 364 2.20 -21.29 0.19
CA LEU A 364 1.50 -20.04 -0.08
C LEU A 364 0.06 -20.29 -0.55
N LEU A 365 -0.15 -21.23 -1.48
CA LEU A 365 -1.48 -21.57 -1.98
C LEU A 365 -2.37 -22.22 -0.90
N ALA A 366 -1.81 -23.06 -0.04
CA ALA A 366 -2.55 -23.63 1.08
C ALA A 366 -3.01 -22.54 2.08
N TRP A 367 -2.16 -21.54 2.33
CA TRP A 367 -2.55 -20.38 3.13
C TRP A 367 -3.61 -19.52 2.42
N PHE A 368 -3.45 -19.30 1.11
CA PHE A 368 -4.39 -18.53 0.30
C PHE A 368 -5.81 -19.11 0.39
N ASP A 369 -5.96 -20.43 0.18
CA ASP A 369 -7.24 -21.12 0.29
C ASP A 369 -7.80 -21.04 1.72
N ALA A 370 -6.97 -21.29 2.73
CA ALA A 370 -7.41 -21.24 4.13
C ALA A 370 -7.89 -19.85 4.54
N THR A 371 -7.19 -18.80 4.13
CA THR A 371 -7.60 -17.40 4.40
C THR A 371 -8.85 -17.03 3.63
N PHE A 372 -8.96 -17.45 2.36
CA PHE A 372 -10.17 -17.19 1.57
C PHE A 372 -11.41 -17.83 2.18
N GLU A 373 -11.33 -19.04 2.70
CA GLU A 373 -12.42 -19.69 3.44
C GLU A 373 -12.89 -18.87 4.65
N VAL A 374 -11.99 -18.19 5.37
CA VAL A 374 -12.34 -17.32 6.51
C VAL A 374 -13.17 -16.12 6.05
N ILE A 375 -12.82 -15.51 4.91
CA ILE A 375 -13.41 -14.24 4.46
C ILE A 375 -14.55 -14.41 3.44
N HIS A 376 -14.74 -15.59 2.87
CA HIS A 376 -15.68 -15.85 1.77
C HIS A 376 -17.10 -15.35 2.05
N ASP A 377 -17.70 -15.79 3.16
CA ASP A 377 -19.07 -15.41 3.50
C ASP A 377 -19.21 -13.91 3.76
N ALA A 378 -18.18 -13.29 4.33
CA ALA A 378 -18.14 -11.84 4.56
C ALA A 378 -18.05 -11.05 3.24
N ILE A 379 -17.30 -11.54 2.26
CA ILE A 379 -17.26 -10.94 0.91
C ILE A 379 -18.64 -11.09 0.25
N GLU A 380 -19.26 -12.28 0.31
CA GLU A 380 -20.59 -12.48 -0.27
C GLU A 380 -21.64 -11.54 0.35
N ALA A 381 -21.57 -11.36 1.67
CA ALA A 381 -22.49 -10.50 2.42
C ALA A 381 -22.20 -9.00 2.28
N ASP A 382 -21.01 -8.59 1.83
CA ASP A 382 -20.58 -7.19 1.72
C ASP A 382 -21.55 -6.38 0.81
N PRO A 383 -22.31 -5.42 1.38
CA PRO A 383 -23.33 -4.68 0.61
C PRO A 383 -22.71 -3.65 -0.32
N ARG A 384 -21.42 -3.35 -0.18
CA ARG A 384 -20.69 -2.32 -0.94
C ARG A 384 -19.60 -2.87 -1.86
N LYS A 385 -19.51 -4.21 -1.99
CA LYS A 385 -18.62 -4.79 -2.99
C LYS A 385 -19.00 -4.34 -4.39
N GLU A 386 -18.02 -4.08 -5.25
CA GLU A 386 -18.25 -3.63 -6.63
C GLU A 386 -18.28 -4.81 -7.63
N PHE A 387 -18.23 -6.02 -7.15
CA PHE A 387 -18.23 -7.25 -7.92
C PHE A 387 -19.51 -8.05 -7.62
N SER A 388 -20.00 -8.80 -8.61
CA SER A 388 -21.15 -9.67 -8.36
C SER A 388 -20.72 -10.91 -7.56
N ALA A 389 -21.66 -11.49 -6.78
CA ALA A 389 -21.39 -12.74 -6.08
C ALA A 389 -21.03 -13.90 -7.04
N GLY A 390 -21.56 -13.87 -8.28
CA GLY A 390 -21.22 -14.86 -9.30
C GLY A 390 -19.80 -14.72 -9.90
N ASP A 391 -19.13 -13.59 -9.64
CA ASP A 391 -17.76 -13.36 -10.10
C ASP A 391 -16.72 -13.80 -9.05
N LEU A 392 -17.11 -13.99 -7.79
CA LEU A 392 -16.18 -14.22 -6.67
C LEU A 392 -15.32 -15.47 -6.88
N ASP A 393 -15.93 -16.62 -7.16
CA ASP A 393 -15.20 -17.88 -7.41
C ASP A 393 -14.26 -17.77 -8.62
N ALA A 394 -14.73 -17.12 -9.70
CA ALA A 394 -13.90 -16.90 -10.88
C ALA A 394 -12.72 -15.95 -10.60
N CYS A 395 -12.91 -14.96 -9.74
CA CYS A 395 -11.86 -14.06 -9.28
C CYS A 395 -10.84 -14.76 -8.40
N HIS A 396 -11.32 -15.60 -7.47
CA HIS A 396 -10.45 -16.44 -6.64
C HIS A 396 -9.58 -17.34 -7.54
N ASP A 397 -10.19 -18.10 -8.46
CA ASP A 397 -9.47 -19.00 -9.35
C ASP A 397 -8.45 -18.28 -10.24
N ASP A 398 -8.77 -17.07 -10.76
CA ASP A 398 -7.83 -16.28 -11.56
C ASP A 398 -6.63 -15.83 -10.73
N VAL A 399 -6.86 -15.30 -9.52
CA VAL A 399 -5.75 -14.85 -8.65
C VAL A 399 -4.95 -16.04 -8.15
N TYR A 400 -5.59 -17.13 -7.72
CA TYR A 400 -4.91 -18.39 -7.34
C TYR A 400 -3.99 -18.89 -8.46
N PHE A 401 -4.50 -18.96 -9.69
CA PHE A 401 -3.70 -19.35 -10.86
C PHE A 401 -2.53 -18.39 -11.09
N ARG A 402 -2.72 -17.09 -10.90
CA ARG A 402 -1.65 -16.10 -11.05
C ARG A 402 -0.59 -16.26 -9.97
N VAL A 403 -0.97 -16.45 -8.71
CA VAL A 403 -0.05 -16.75 -7.60
C VAL A 403 0.79 -17.98 -7.93
N GLU A 404 0.16 -19.07 -8.39
CA GLU A 404 0.86 -20.30 -8.79
C GLU A 404 1.89 -20.06 -9.90
N ARG A 405 1.62 -19.11 -10.82
CA ARG A 405 2.38 -18.95 -12.06
C ARG A 405 3.41 -17.83 -12.05
N MET A 406 3.38 -16.92 -11.06
CA MET A 406 4.29 -15.76 -11.10
C MET A 406 5.76 -16.17 -11.00
N SER A 407 6.10 -17.19 -10.20
CA SER A 407 7.46 -17.74 -10.17
C SER A 407 7.94 -18.22 -11.54
N VAL A 408 7.08 -18.93 -12.29
CA VAL A 408 7.39 -19.42 -13.65
C VAL A 408 7.57 -18.25 -14.63
N PHE A 409 6.76 -17.19 -14.50
CA PHE A 409 6.93 -15.99 -15.34
C PHE A 409 8.22 -15.24 -15.02
N MET A 410 8.61 -15.19 -13.75
CA MET A 410 9.87 -14.61 -13.33
C MET A 410 11.08 -15.43 -13.82
N GLU A 411 11.05 -16.77 -13.67
CA GLU A 411 12.09 -17.67 -14.22
C GLU A 411 12.29 -17.42 -15.72
N THR A 412 11.19 -17.41 -16.49
CA THR A 412 11.25 -17.21 -17.95
C THR A 412 11.83 -15.85 -18.31
N ALA A 413 11.58 -14.81 -17.52
CA ALA A 413 12.14 -13.46 -17.76
C ALA A 413 13.67 -13.43 -17.64
N TRP A 414 14.27 -14.29 -16.81
CA TRP A 414 15.72 -14.36 -16.61
C TRP A 414 16.44 -15.40 -17.50
N GLU A 415 15.69 -16.29 -18.17
CA GLU A 415 16.24 -17.31 -19.07
C GLU A 415 16.37 -16.85 -20.54
N VAL A 416 15.76 -15.70 -20.89
CA VAL A 416 15.79 -15.20 -22.27
C VAL A 416 17.06 -14.38 -22.48
N GLU A 417 18.14 -15.04 -22.83
CA GLU A 417 19.24 -14.54 -23.66
C GLU A 417 19.29 -15.30 -25.00
#